data_014505ff2dbee1c528bbe8cfbcf94ced
#
_entry.id   014505ff2dbee1c528bbe8cfbcf94ced
#
_cell.length_a   1.000
_cell.length_b   1.000
_cell.length_c   1.000
_cell.angle_alpha   90.00
_cell.angle_beta   90.00
_cell.angle_gamma   90.00
#
_symmetry.space_group_name_H-M   'P 1'
#
loop_
_entity.id
_entity.type
_entity.pdbx_description
1 polymer ?
#
loop_
_entity_poly.entity_id
_entity_poly.type
_entity_poly.pdbx_seq_one_letter_code
_entity_poly.pdbx_strand_id
1 'polypeptide(L)'
;KGLPPRPKLKPSGMEQASQPAAPRPSGKPKRKRRRGTKRDRLVVGEERVLAAAAPAGSRFKGYEDIIVQDLLLVPRVIRYRRERWLTADGRTITAPLPAGIVGGFGPALRRFVLAGHVQGQVTSERLTALLSGIGVVISKRQVVRLLTGRLDAFVAEDREVLRAGLASAAWISVDDTGALHAGQNGVTTQIGDGRFTAFRTSLSKSRTNFLDCLRAGHTDYVVDETALAYMRRHNLAGPVIDRLSSHPQRSFPDRHAWAAHLEALGVAALEVMPDPVKIATQGAMWGAIRQHGLLGDTVVVSDDAGQFRVGTHALCWVHAERLVHKLLPVT
;
A
#
# COMPACT_ATOMS: atom_id res chain seq x y z
N LYS A 1 4.20 51.80 -3.03
CA LYS A 1 4.82 51.00 -1.95
C LYS A 1 5.23 49.67 -2.56
N GLY A 2 6.58 49.43 -2.68
CA GLY A 2 7.11 48.21 -3.31
C GLY A 2 6.70 46.97 -2.52
N LEU A 3 6.26 45.93 -3.22
CA LEU A 3 5.98 44.62 -2.63
C LEU A 3 7.29 44.04 -2.07
N PRO A 4 7.25 43.32 -0.93
CA PRO A 4 8.43 42.66 -0.37
C PRO A 4 8.98 41.61 -1.37
N PRO A 5 10.31 41.42 -1.43
CA PRO A 5 10.90 40.45 -2.35
C PRO A 5 10.37 39.03 -2.07
N ARG A 6 10.19 38.30 -3.19
CA ARG A 6 9.68 36.92 -3.16
C ARG A 6 10.52 36.03 -2.24
N PRO A 7 9.93 35.23 -1.33
CA PRO A 7 10.70 34.33 -0.48
C PRO A 7 11.50 33.32 -1.32
N LYS A 8 12.76 33.11 -0.98
CA LYS A 8 13.62 32.12 -1.64
C LYS A 8 13.15 30.71 -1.28
N LEU A 9 12.36 30.11 -2.15
CA LEU A 9 11.94 28.71 -2.00
C LEU A 9 13.14 27.80 -2.34
N LYS A 10 13.37 26.78 -1.51
CA LYS A 10 14.33 25.73 -1.85
C LYS A 10 13.75 24.91 -3.00
N PRO A 11 14.51 24.68 -4.09
CA PRO A 11 14.05 23.86 -5.20
C PRO A 11 13.72 22.43 -4.74
N SER A 12 12.72 21.81 -5.36
CA SER A 12 12.34 20.42 -5.10
C SER A 12 13.50 19.45 -5.39
N GLY A 13 13.48 18.25 -4.82
CA GLY A 13 14.50 17.24 -5.10
C GLY A 13 14.64 16.91 -6.60
N MET A 14 13.56 17.03 -7.36
CA MET A 14 13.53 16.80 -8.81
C MET A 14 14.16 17.97 -9.58
N GLU A 15 13.90 19.21 -9.18
CA GLU A 15 14.56 20.40 -9.76
C GLU A 15 16.06 20.44 -9.44
N GLN A 16 16.46 19.99 -8.25
CA GLN A 16 17.87 19.84 -7.89
C GLN A 16 18.59 18.78 -8.74
N ALA A 17 17.89 17.70 -9.10
CA ALA A 17 18.42 16.66 -9.98
C ALA A 17 18.55 17.11 -11.45
N SER A 18 17.70 18.05 -11.89
CA SER A 18 17.67 18.58 -13.26
C SER A 18 18.57 19.79 -13.50
N GLN A 19 19.13 20.40 -12.45
CA GLN A 19 20.03 21.54 -12.60
C GLN A 19 21.43 21.08 -13.04
N PRO A 20 22.07 21.76 -14.04
CA PRO A 20 23.45 21.50 -14.36
C PRO A 20 24.32 21.75 -13.13
N ALA A 21 25.22 20.82 -12.83
CA ALA A 21 26.09 20.89 -11.66
C ALA A 21 26.87 22.18 -11.61
N ALA A 22 26.61 23.07 -10.65
CA ALA A 22 27.39 24.27 -10.43
C ALA A 22 28.87 23.92 -10.16
N PRO A 23 29.84 24.74 -10.64
CA PRO A 23 31.27 24.50 -10.37
C PRO A 23 31.50 24.47 -8.84
N ARG A 24 32.04 23.38 -8.35
CA ARG A 24 32.30 23.17 -6.91
C ARG A 24 33.44 24.10 -6.46
N PRO A 25 33.25 24.88 -5.37
CA PRO A 25 34.38 25.61 -4.79
C PRO A 25 35.45 24.59 -4.33
N SER A 26 36.71 24.89 -4.58
CA SER A 26 37.89 24.11 -4.23
C SER A 26 38.11 24.08 -2.72
N GLY A 27 37.29 23.33 -2.01
CA GLY A 27 37.45 23.01 -0.59
C GLY A 27 38.13 21.66 -0.42
N LYS A 28 39.07 21.54 0.56
CA LYS A 28 39.84 20.33 0.88
C LYS A 28 38.99 19.07 0.75
N PRO A 29 39.48 18.01 0.07
CA PRO A 29 38.70 16.81 -0.20
C PRO A 29 38.27 16.16 1.13
N LYS A 30 36.96 16.17 1.44
CA LYS A 30 36.41 15.33 2.51
C LYS A 30 36.77 13.89 2.17
N ARG A 31 37.56 13.21 3.03
CA ARG A 31 37.89 11.79 2.91
C ARG A 31 36.59 11.03 2.62
N LYS A 32 36.42 10.59 1.37
CA LYS A 32 35.32 9.70 0.99
C LYS A 32 35.46 8.46 1.89
N ARG A 33 34.47 8.20 2.74
CA ARG A 33 34.35 6.88 3.39
C ARG A 33 34.44 5.84 2.25
N ARG A 34 35.53 5.04 2.23
CA ARG A 34 35.63 3.93 1.30
C ARG A 34 34.42 3.02 1.54
N ARG A 35 33.41 3.07 0.66
CA ARG A 35 32.43 2.00 0.58
C ARG A 35 33.25 0.77 0.23
N GLY A 36 33.21 -0.29 1.06
CA GLY A 36 33.81 -1.58 0.76
C GLY A 36 33.45 -1.98 -0.68
N THR A 37 34.36 -2.61 -1.39
CA THR A 37 34.15 -2.95 -2.79
C THR A 37 32.89 -3.82 -2.87
N LYS A 38 32.08 -3.71 -3.92
CA LYS A 38 30.90 -4.55 -4.10
C LYS A 38 31.25 -6.04 -4.06
N ARG A 39 32.51 -6.39 -4.38
CA ARG A 39 33.08 -7.74 -4.33
C ARG A 39 33.09 -8.34 -2.93
N ASP A 40 33.31 -7.54 -1.87
CA ASP A 40 33.38 -8.03 -0.47
C ASP A 40 32.01 -8.58 0.04
N ARG A 41 30.95 -8.43 -0.73
CA ARG A 41 29.59 -8.93 -0.40
C ARG A 41 29.22 -10.20 -1.18
N LEU A 42 30.09 -10.66 -2.07
CA LEU A 42 29.83 -11.81 -2.90
C LEU A 42 30.27 -13.08 -2.19
N VAL A 43 29.36 -14.07 -2.16
CA VAL A 43 29.67 -15.41 -1.70
C VAL A 43 29.97 -16.26 -2.94
N VAL A 44 31.19 -16.74 -3.08
CA VAL A 44 31.57 -17.62 -4.19
C VAL A 44 30.93 -18.98 -3.95
N GLY A 45 30.06 -19.40 -4.87
CA GLY A 45 29.39 -20.71 -4.84
C GLY A 45 30.10 -21.79 -5.64
N GLU A 46 30.91 -21.40 -6.62
CA GLU A 46 31.68 -22.32 -7.46
C GLU A 46 33.01 -21.68 -7.85
N GLU A 47 34.09 -22.44 -7.78
CA GLU A 47 35.44 -22.05 -8.21
C GLU A 47 35.86 -22.90 -9.43
N ARG A 48 36.35 -22.25 -10.45
CA ARG A 48 36.87 -22.91 -11.66
C ARG A 48 38.27 -22.43 -11.95
N VAL A 49 39.23 -23.36 -11.92
CA VAL A 49 40.63 -23.11 -12.30
C VAL A 49 40.76 -23.24 -13.82
N LEU A 50 41.19 -22.16 -14.47
CA LEU A 50 41.48 -22.15 -15.90
C LEU A 50 42.98 -22.36 -16.12
N ALA A 51 43.33 -23.46 -16.80
CA ALA A 51 44.70 -23.75 -17.11
C ALA A 51 45.17 -22.93 -18.34
N ALA A 52 46.33 -22.28 -18.23
CA ALA A 52 46.98 -21.64 -19.36
C ALA A 52 47.93 -22.61 -20.06
N ALA A 53 47.99 -22.54 -21.39
CA ALA A 53 48.97 -23.28 -22.19
C ALA A 53 50.34 -22.60 -22.05
N ALA A 54 51.12 -23.01 -21.04
CA ALA A 54 52.45 -22.46 -20.79
C ALA A 54 53.53 -23.25 -21.55
N PRO A 55 54.48 -22.60 -22.27
CA PRO A 55 55.60 -23.27 -22.92
C PRO A 55 56.48 -24.00 -21.89
N ALA A 56 57.23 -25.02 -22.38
CA ALA A 56 58.18 -25.76 -21.54
C ALA A 56 59.18 -24.81 -20.86
N GLY A 57 59.47 -25.01 -19.57
CA GLY A 57 60.35 -24.15 -18.79
C GLY A 57 59.67 -22.92 -18.13
N SER A 58 58.36 -22.70 -18.34
CA SER A 58 57.58 -21.61 -17.69
C SER A 58 57.48 -21.88 -16.19
N ARG A 59 57.56 -20.80 -15.38
CA ARG A 59 57.39 -20.86 -13.92
C ARG A 59 55.98 -20.37 -13.53
N PHE A 60 55.23 -21.17 -12.78
CA PHE A 60 53.94 -20.78 -12.22
C PHE A 60 54.08 -19.64 -11.21
N LYS A 61 53.27 -18.59 -11.36
CA LYS A 61 53.30 -17.39 -10.49
C LYS A 61 52.01 -17.19 -9.67
N GLY A 62 51.12 -18.17 -9.63
CA GLY A 62 49.83 -18.07 -8.93
C GLY A 62 48.67 -17.78 -9.86
N TYR A 63 47.54 -17.41 -9.27
CA TYR A 63 46.31 -17.16 -9.95
C TYR A 63 45.95 -15.65 -9.96
N GLU A 64 45.28 -15.19 -10.98
CA GLU A 64 44.57 -13.92 -11.03
C GLU A 64 43.08 -14.20 -10.91
N ASP A 65 42.48 -13.75 -9.82
CA ASP A 65 41.08 -14.04 -9.50
C ASP A 65 40.13 -13.06 -10.16
N ILE A 66 39.19 -13.58 -10.96
CA ILE A 66 38.11 -12.84 -11.56
C ILE A 66 36.80 -13.41 -11.02
N ILE A 67 35.99 -12.57 -10.33
CA ILE A 67 34.68 -12.98 -9.84
C ILE A 67 33.62 -12.51 -10.82
N VAL A 68 32.84 -13.46 -11.36
CA VAL A 68 31.74 -13.24 -12.29
C VAL A 68 30.43 -13.61 -11.60
N GLN A 69 29.44 -12.72 -11.68
CA GLN A 69 28.05 -13.02 -11.29
C GLN A 69 27.27 -13.40 -12.54
N ASP A 70 26.60 -14.52 -12.48
CA ASP A 70 25.72 -14.99 -13.55
C ASP A 70 24.36 -15.40 -13.00
N LEU A 71 23.35 -15.50 -13.84
CA LEU A 71 21.99 -15.89 -13.50
C LEU A 71 21.56 -17.09 -14.36
N LEU A 72 21.25 -18.20 -13.71
CA LEU A 72 20.69 -19.39 -14.34
C LEU A 72 19.25 -19.57 -13.92
N LEU A 73 18.33 -19.48 -14.88
CA LEU A 73 16.91 -19.77 -14.68
C LEU A 73 16.61 -21.17 -15.23
N VAL A 74 16.47 -22.15 -14.32
CA VAL A 74 16.18 -23.54 -14.68
C VAL A 74 14.87 -23.98 -14.05
N PRO A 75 13.91 -24.55 -14.83
CA PRO A 75 12.71 -25.12 -14.26
C PRO A 75 13.03 -26.37 -13.45
N ARG A 76 12.44 -26.49 -12.27
CA ARG A 76 12.57 -27.65 -11.41
C ARG A 76 11.27 -28.42 -11.32
N VAL A 77 11.23 -29.65 -11.78
CA VAL A 77 10.07 -30.53 -11.66
C VAL A 77 10.28 -31.52 -10.52
N ILE A 78 9.34 -31.56 -9.57
CA ILE A 78 9.40 -32.46 -8.41
C ILE A 78 8.18 -33.38 -8.46
N ARG A 79 8.41 -34.69 -8.40
CA ARG A 79 7.36 -35.69 -8.28
C ARG A 79 7.16 -36.02 -6.78
N TYR A 80 6.04 -35.62 -6.22
CA TYR A 80 5.64 -36.02 -4.87
C TYR A 80 4.86 -37.33 -4.95
N ARG A 81 5.39 -38.43 -4.39
CA ARG A 81 4.70 -39.70 -4.22
C ARG A 81 4.06 -39.71 -2.85
N ARG A 82 2.75 -39.51 -2.78
CA ARG A 82 2.00 -39.42 -1.54
C ARG A 82 1.51 -40.80 -1.16
N GLU A 83 1.83 -41.27 0.04
CA GLU A 83 1.28 -42.49 0.58
C GLU A 83 -0.23 -42.35 0.79
N ARG A 84 -0.94 -43.44 0.48
CA ARG A 84 -2.39 -43.55 0.71
C ARG A 84 -2.62 -44.81 1.51
N TRP A 85 -3.32 -44.67 2.63
CA TRP A 85 -3.64 -45.74 3.53
C TRP A 85 -5.14 -45.89 3.66
N LEU A 86 -5.66 -47.15 3.66
CA LEU A 86 -7.03 -47.46 4.00
C LEU A 86 -7.07 -47.84 5.49
N THR A 87 -7.84 -47.13 6.28
CA THR A 87 -8.03 -47.42 7.69
C THR A 87 -9.00 -48.59 7.91
N ALA A 88 -9.01 -49.20 9.10
CA ALA A 88 -9.88 -50.31 9.40
C ALA A 88 -11.40 -49.99 9.32
N ASP A 89 -11.74 -48.69 9.47
CA ASP A 89 -13.09 -48.14 9.32
C ASP A 89 -13.43 -47.72 7.88
N GLY A 90 -12.59 -48.09 6.89
CA GLY A 90 -12.82 -47.83 5.48
C GLY A 90 -12.49 -46.43 5.00
N ARG A 91 -11.91 -45.54 5.82
CA ARG A 91 -11.50 -44.18 5.40
C ARG A 91 -10.14 -44.19 4.72
N THR A 92 -9.97 -43.35 3.71
CA THR A 92 -8.68 -43.18 3.05
C THR A 92 -7.92 -41.98 3.63
N ILE A 93 -6.70 -42.22 4.12
CA ILE A 93 -5.77 -41.19 4.56
C ILE A 93 -4.70 -41.02 3.47
N THR A 94 -4.42 -39.78 3.05
CA THR A 94 -3.38 -39.49 2.07
C THR A 94 -2.42 -38.45 2.65
N ALA A 95 -1.12 -38.68 2.55
CA ALA A 95 -0.10 -37.74 3.03
C ALA A 95 -0.33 -36.33 2.43
N PRO A 96 -0.22 -35.24 3.21
CA PRO A 96 -0.39 -33.90 2.71
C PRO A 96 0.74 -33.49 1.75
N LEU A 97 0.47 -32.56 0.85
CA LEU A 97 1.53 -31.89 0.08
C LEU A 97 2.24 -30.84 0.94
N PRO A 98 3.51 -30.53 0.66
CA PRO A 98 4.19 -29.40 1.29
C PRO A 98 3.41 -28.08 1.11
N ALA A 99 3.53 -27.20 2.10
CA ALA A 99 2.87 -25.89 2.07
C ALA A 99 3.32 -25.06 0.84
N GLY A 100 2.42 -24.21 0.34
CA GLY A 100 2.71 -23.30 -0.77
C GLY A 100 2.56 -23.88 -2.18
N ILE A 101 2.25 -25.17 -2.34
CA ILE A 101 1.94 -25.76 -3.64
C ILE A 101 0.52 -25.38 -4.06
N VAL A 102 0.36 -24.78 -5.24
CA VAL A 102 -0.91 -24.31 -5.79
C VAL A 102 -1.08 -24.83 -7.21
N GLY A 103 -2.08 -25.69 -7.44
CA GLY A 103 -2.42 -26.17 -8.79
C GLY A 103 -1.25 -26.84 -9.53
N GLY A 104 -0.36 -27.52 -8.81
CA GLY A 104 0.83 -28.17 -9.39
C GLY A 104 2.06 -27.26 -9.48
N PHE A 105 2.00 -26.03 -8.98
CA PHE A 105 3.11 -25.08 -8.98
C PHE A 105 3.66 -24.83 -7.58
N GLY A 106 4.99 -24.80 -7.47
CA GLY A 106 5.69 -24.58 -6.20
C GLY A 106 5.79 -23.10 -5.82
N PRO A 107 6.12 -22.81 -4.55
CA PRO A 107 6.16 -21.45 -4.02
C PRO A 107 7.23 -20.56 -4.70
N ALA A 108 8.35 -21.13 -5.17
CA ALA A 108 9.38 -20.36 -5.88
C ALA A 108 8.88 -19.80 -7.21
N LEU A 109 8.15 -20.61 -7.99
CA LEU A 109 7.53 -20.14 -9.24
C LEU A 109 6.48 -19.07 -8.97
N ARG A 110 5.65 -19.23 -7.92
CA ARG A 110 4.68 -18.22 -7.54
C ARG A 110 5.35 -16.89 -7.18
N ARG A 111 6.44 -16.92 -6.38
CA ARG A 111 7.22 -15.72 -6.05
C ARG A 111 7.77 -15.03 -7.28
N PHE A 112 8.32 -15.81 -8.23
CA PHE A 112 8.83 -15.28 -9.50
C PHE A 112 7.74 -14.57 -10.31
N VAL A 113 6.55 -15.21 -10.44
CA VAL A 113 5.38 -14.64 -11.14
C VAL A 113 4.91 -13.35 -10.47
N LEU A 114 4.78 -13.33 -9.13
CA LEU A 114 4.37 -12.14 -8.38
C LEU A 114 5.40 -11.01 -8.53
N ALA A 115 6.69 -11.29 -8.35
CA ALA A 115 7.75 -10.28 -8.50
C ALA A 115 7.81 -9.74 -9.93
N GLY A 116 7.73 -10.61 -10.94
CA GLY A 116 7.73 -10.20 -12.33
C GLY A 116 6.53 -9.33 -12.69
N HIS A 117 5.33 -9.65 -12.17
CA HIS A 117 4.13 -8.86 -12.42
C HIS A 117 4.11 -7.53 -11.66
N VAL A 118 4.34 -7.57 -10.34
CA VAL A 118 4.15 -6.40 -9.46
C VAL A 118 5.36 -5.45 -9.52
N GLN A 119 6.58 -5.98 -9.36
CA GLN A 119 7.79 -5.15 -9.38
C GLN A 119 8.31 -4.92 -10.81
N GLY A 120 8.28 -5.97 -11.63
CA GLY A 120 8.76 -5.90 -13.02
C GLY A 120 7.75 -5.34 -14.00
N GLN A 121 6.49 -5.12 -13.61
CA GLN A 121 5.39 -4.64 -14.47
C GLN A 121 5.19 -5.49 -15.74
N VAL A 122 5.56 -6.79 -15.67
CA VAL A 122 5.42 -7.72 -16.78
C VAL A 122 3.98 -8.21 -16.87
N THR A 123 3.36 -8.10 -18.04
CA THR A 123 1.98 -8.57 -18.23
C THR A 123 1.88 -10.09 -18.10
N SER A 124 0.68 -10.61 -17.78
CA SER A 124 0.45 -12.06 -17.68
C SER A 124 0.79 -12.83 -18.96
N GLU A 125 0.62 -12.21 -20.12
CA GLU A 125 0.99 -12.79 -21.42
C GLU A 125 2.50 -12.92 -21.58
N ARG A 126 3.24 -11.84 -21.30
CA ARG A 126 4.71 -11.84 -21.34
C ARG A 126 5.31 -12.79 -20.31
N LEU A 127 4.74 -12.88 -19.09
CA LEU A 127 5.15 -13.86 -18.09
C LEU A 127 4.93 -15.28 -18.57
N THR A 128 3.79 -15.56 -19.23
CA THR A 128 3.52 -16.88 -19.79
C THR A 128 4.56 -17.23 -20.87
N ALA A 129 4.84 -16.30 -21.77
CA ALA A 129 5.84 -16.50 -22.83
C ALA A 129 7.25 -16.72 -22.25
N LEU A 130 7.67 -15.90 -21.29
CA LEU A 130 8.96 -16.02 -20.61
C LEU A 130 9.10 -17.40 -19.93
N LEU A 131 8.09 -17.79 -19.13
CA LEU A 131 8.10 -19.07 -18.43
C LEU A 131 8.13 -20.27 -19.39
N SER A 132 7.37 -20.21 -20.48
CA SER A 132 7.39 -21.24 -21.52
C SER A 132 8.74 -21.29 -22.22
N GLY A 133 9.35 -20.13 -22.49
CA GLY A 133 10.68 -20.05 -23.12
C GLY A 133 11.80 -20.67 -22.29
N ILE A 134 11.69 -20.68 -20.96
CA ILE A 134 12.64 -21.36 -20.08
C ILE A 134 12.24 -22.81 -19.74
N GLY A 135 11.18 -23.37 -20.39
CA GLY A 135 10.76 -24.76 -20.25
C GLY A 135 9.73 -25.04 -19.14
N VAL A 136 9.07 -24.03 -18.58
CA VAL A 136 7.94 -24.22 -17.64
C VAL A 136 6.65 -24.42 -18.43
N VAL A 137 6.00 -25.56 -18.25
CA VAL A 137 4.69 -25.84 -18.89
C VAL A 137 3.59 -25.16 -18.08
N ILE A 138 3.12 -24.00 -18.56
CA ILE A 138 2.11 -23.17 -17.88
C ILE A 138 1.25 -22.42 -18.89
N SER A 139 -0.05 -22.32 -18.63
CA SER A 139 -0.97 -21.51 -19.44
C SER A 139 -1.16 -20.10 -18.85
N LYS A 140 -1.60 -19.12 -19.65
CA LYS A 140 -1.98 -17.77 -19.19
C LYS A 140 -2.99 -17.82 -18.04
N ARG A 141 -4.01 -18.70 -18.11
CA ARG A 141 -5.00 -18.89 -17.05
C ARG A 141 -4.36 -19.32 -15.72
N GLN A 142 -3.33 -20.18 -15.79
CA GLN A 142 -2.61 -20.63 -14.59
C GLN A 142 -1.73 -19.51 -14.01
N VAL A 143 -1.07 -18.70 -14.86
CA VAL A 143 -0.36 -17.49 -14.41
C VAL A 143 -1.31 -16.54 -13.69
N VAL A 144 -2.48 -16.25 -14.27
CA VAL A 144 -3.50 -15.40 -13.63
C VAL A 144 -3.95 -16.00 -12.28
N ARG A 145 -4.16 -17.32 -12.18
CA ARG A 145 -4.50 -17.96 -10.89
C ARG A 145 -3.39 -17.84 -9.84
N LEU A 146 -2.12 -17.87 -10.25
CA LEU A 146 -1.00 -17.64 -9.32
C LEU A 146 -0.97 -16.19 -8.81
N LEU A 147 -1.38 -15.22 -9.63
CA LEU A 147 -1.47 -13.82 -9.28
C LEU A 147 -2.68 -13.51 -8.36
N THR A 148 -3.83 -14.10 -8.65
CA THR A 148 -5.10 -13.74 -8.01
C THR A 148 -5.57 -14.69 -6.90
N GLY A 149 -4.93 -15.86 -6.76
CA GLY A 149 -5.31 -16.84 -5.75
C GLY A 149 -4.59 -16.70 -4.43
N ARG A 150 -5.27 -17.06 -3.31
CA ARG A 150 -4.69 -17.05 -1.96
C ARG A 150 -4.07 -15.71 -1.58
N LEU A 151 -4.85 -14.64 -1.71
CA LEU A 151 -4.42 -13.27 -1.39
C LEU A 151 -4.67 -12.88 0.07
N ASP A 152 -5.31 -13.74 0.87
CA ASP A 152 -5.75 -13.44 2.23
C ASP A 152 -4.63 -12.89 3.12
N ALA A 153 -3.43 -13.51 3.03
CA ALA A 153 -2.26 -13.06 3.78
C ALA A 153 -1.80 -11.66 3.34
N PHE A 154 -1.81 -11.37 2.04
CA PHE A 154 -1.45 -10.03 1.53
C PHE A 154 -2.50 -8.98 1.91
N VAL A 155 -3.79 -9.35 1.88
CA VAL A 155 -4.88 -8.45 2.33
C VAL A 155 -4.78 -8.18 3.82
N ALA A 156 -4.43 -9.17 4.63
CA ALA A 156 -4.19 -8.99 6.06
C ALA A 156 -2.99 -8.07 6.31
N GLU A 157 -1.87 -8.32 5.65
CA GLU A 157 -0.65 -7.48 5.75
C GLU A 157 -0.91 -6.04 5.30
N ASP A 158 -1.61 -5.83 4.18
CA ASP A 158 -2.00 -4.50 3.69
C ASP A 158 -2.85 -3.72 4.72
N ARG A 159 -3.77 -4.41 5.42
CA ARG A 159 -4.53 -3.80 6.52
C ARG A 159 -3.65 -3.44 7.70
N GLU A 160 -2.73 -4.33 8.10
CA GLU A 160 -1.80 -4.07 9.20
C GLU A 160 -0.84 -2.91 8.89
N VAL A 161 -0.34 -2.82 7.65
CA VAL A 161 0.48 -1.69 7.18
C VAL A 161 -0.30 -0.38 7.29
N LEU A 162 -1.55 -0.36 6.83
CA LEU A 162 -2.40 0.83 6.95
C LEU A 162 -2.65 1.19 8.41
N ARG A 163 -2.98 0.22 9.29
CA ARG A 163 -3.18 0.45 10.73
C ARG A 163 -1.94 1.04 11.39
N ALA A 164 -0.80 0.40 11.19
CA ALA A 164 0.47 0.86 11.73
C ALA A 164 0.83 2.28 11.24
N GLY A 165 0.59 2.54 9.95
CA GLY A 165 0.77 3.85 9.35
C GLY A 165 -0.12 4.91 9.99
N LEU A 166 -1.43 4.69 10.06
CA LEU A 166 -2.39 5.63 10.65
C LEU A 166 -2.19 5.85 12.16
N ALA A 167 -1.67 4.84 12.88
CA ALA A 167 -1.37 4.95 14.30
C ALA A 167 -0.09 5.74 14.61
N SER A 168 0.88 5.77 13.68
CA SER A 168 2.23 6.30 13.93
C SER A 168 2.62 7.51 13.06
N ALA A 169 1.83 7.87 12.06
CA ALA A 169 2.15 8.96 11.16
C ALA A 169 1.91 10.33 11.79
N ALA A 170 2.87 11.24 11.68
CA ALA A 170 2.67 12.64 12.03
C ALA A 170 1.79 13.38 11.00
N TRP A 171 1.81 12.92 9.75
CA TRP A 171 0.96 13.40 8.66
C TRP A 171 0.72 12.29 7.65
N ILE A 172 -0.40 12.36 6.93
CA ILE A 172 -0.70 11.53 5.77
C ILE A 172 -1.09 12.42 4.60
N SER A 173 -0.63 12.04 3.41
CA SER A 173 -1.13 12.59 2.15
C SER A 173 -2.29 11.73 1.67
N VAL A 174 -3.35 12.37 1.21
CA VAL A 174 -4.51 11.68 0.62
C VAL A 174 -4.89 12.32 -0.70
N ASP A 175 -5.24 11.50 -1.67
CA ASP A 175 -5.70 11.92 -2.99
C ASP A 175 -6.64 10.87 -3.59
N ASP A 176 -7.56 11.32 -4.46
CA ASP A 176 -8.53 10.48 -5.14
C ASP A 176 -8.27 10.45 -6.65
N THR A 177 -8.09 9.27 -7.19
CA THR A 177 -7.98 9.03 -8.63
C THR A 177 -9.19 8.27 -9.15
N GLY A 178 -9.73 8.69 -10.29
CA GLY A 178 -10.78 7.95 -10.97
C GLY A 178 -10.32 6.53 -11.35
N ALA A 179 -11.16 5.55 -11.11
CA ALA A 179 -10.90 4.15 -11.43
C ALA A 179 -12.08 3.57 -12.23
N LEU A 180 -11.77 2.71 -13.20
CA LEU A 180 -12.78 1.95 -13.94
C LEU A 180 -12.61 0.47 -13.62
N HIS A 181 -13.65 -0.18 -13.08
CA HIS A 181 -13.65 -1.58 -12.78
C HIS A 181 -14.92 -2.26 -13.30
N ALA A 182 -14.76 -3.30 -14.11
CA ALA A 182 -15.87 -4.04 -14.73
C ALA A 182 -16.93 -3.13 -15.41
N GLY A 183 -16.49 -2.06 -16.10
CA GLY A 183 -17.37 -1.08 -16.76
C GLY A 183 -18.03 -0.07 -15.83
N GLN A 184 -17.79 -0.14 -14.52
CA GLN A 184 -18.33 0.81 -13.54
C GLN A 184 -17.26 1.83 -13.12
N ASN A 185 -17.68 3.09 -13.03
CA ASN A 185 -16.83 4.14 -12.50
C ASN A 185 -16.67 3.98 -10.98
N GLY A 186 -15.46 4.11 -10.51
CA GLY A 186 -15.10 4.11 -9.11
C GLY A 186 -14.04 5.16 -8.81
N VAL A 187 -13.59 5.16 -7.59
CA VAL A 187 -12.57 6.07 -7.09
C VAL A 187 -11.57 5.27 -6.27
N THR A 188 -10.31 5.42 -6.57
CA THR A 188 -9.23 4.87 -5.73
C THR A 188 -8.63 6.00 -4.90
N THR A 189 -8.76 5.88 -3.58
CA THR A 189 -8.17 6.78 -2.61
C THR A 189 -6.78 6.28 -2.23
N GLN A 190 -5.76 7.09 -2.43
CA GLN A 190 -4.40 6.88 -1.93
C GLN A 190 -4.31 7.48 -0.52
N ILE A 191 -3.68 6.76 0.41
CA ILE A 191 -3.42 7.18 1.79
C ILE A 191 -1.99 6.78 2.12
N GLY A 192 -1.14 7.72 2.57
CA GLY A 192 0.22 7.37 2.95
C GLY A 192 1.10 8.55 3.35
N ASP A 193 2.32 8.24 3.77
CA ASP A 193 3.40 9.18 4.05
C ASP A 193 4.70 8.73 3.35
N GLY A 194 5.86 9.23 3.78
CA GLY A 194 7.16 8.80 3.25
C GLY A 194 7.55 7.35 3.59
N ARG A 195 6.78 6.61 4.40
CA ARG A 195 7.09 5.27 4.90
C ARG A 195 6.13 4.20 4.41
N PHE A 196 4.85 4.55 4.15
CA PHE A 196 3.84 3.61 3.69
C PHE A 196 2.89 4.26 2.67
N THR A 197 2.25 3.42 1.86
CA THR A 197 1.17 3.81 0.95
C THR A 197 0.15 2.69 0.90
N ALA A 198 -1.13 3.06 1.03
CA ALA A 198 -2.26 2.16 0.88
C ALA A 198 -3.25 2.74 -0.15
N PHE A 199 -3.91 1.85 -0.89
CA PHE A 199 -4.92 2.20 -1.89
C PHE A 199 -6.24 1.53 -1.53
N ARG A 200 -7.34 2.29 -1.62
CA ARG A 200 -8.70 1.78 -1.38
C ARG A 200 -9.61 2.23 -2.49
N THR A 201 -10.31 1.29 -3.11
CA THR A 201 -11.27 1.60 -4.19
C THR A 201 -12.69 1.56 -3.66
N SER A 202 -13.45 2.60 -3.96
CA SER A 202 -14.88 2.75 -3.63
C SER A 202 -15.68 3.20 -4.85
N LEU A 203 -17.00 3.13 -4.76
CA LEU A 203 -17.89 3.51 -5.86
C LEU A 203 -18.14 5.02 -5.95
N SER A 204 -17.81 5.80 -4.93
CA SER A 204 -18.06 7.24 -4.91
C SER A 204 -17.08 8.01 -4.04
N LYS A 205 -16.89 9.29 -4.39
CA LYS A 205 -16.18 10.28 -3.57
C LYS A 205 -17.11 10.77 -2.46
N SER A 206 -17.04 10.17 -1.28
CA SER A 206 -17.81 10.64 -0.12
C SER A 206 -16.97 10.62 1.13
N ARG A 207 -17.28 11.52 2.09
CA ARG A 207 -16.62 11.53 3.40
C ARG A 207 -16.85 10.22 4.16
N THR A 208 -18.01 9.60 4.01
CA THR A 208 -18.30 8.30 4.62
C THR A 208 -17.37 7.22 4.09
N ASN A 209 -17.13 7.17 2.76
CA ASN A 209 -16.19 6.22 2.18
C ASN A 209 -14.74 6.52 2.60
N PHE A 210 -14.38 7.78 2.71
CA PHE A 210 -13.05 8.15 3.22
C PHE A 210 -12.85 7.72 4.68
N LEU A 211 -13.83 7.98 5.55
CA LEU A 211 -13.80 7.49 6.93
C LEU A 211 -13.72 5.96 7.00
N ASP A 212 -14.42 5.26 6.10
CA ASP A 212 -14.32 3.79 6.01
C ASP A 212 -12.90 3.32 5.65
N CYS A 213 -12.21 4.01 4.74
CA CYS A 213 -10.79 3.77 4.46
C CYS A 213 -9.91 3.97 5.71
N LEU A 214 -10.15 5.06 6.46
CA LEU A 214 -9.39 5.41 7.68
C LEU A 214 -9.66 4.45 8.85
N ARG A 215 -10.77 3.70 8.85
CA ARG A 215 -11.03 2.63 9.83
C ARG A 215 -10.09 1.42 9.67
N ALA A 216 -9.38 1.33 8.56
CA ALA A 216 -8.38 0.28 8.29
C ALA A 216 -8.90 -1.15 8.53
N GLY A 217 -10.17 -1.40 8.16
CA GLY A 217 -10.83 -2.69 8.27
C GLY A 217 -11.57 -2.94 9.59
N HIS A 218 -11.63 -1.97 10.51
CA HIS A 218 -12.56 -2.02 11.63
C HIS A 218 -13.99 -1.75 11.15
N THR A 219 -15.00 -2.40 11.74
CA THR A 219 -16.40 -2.32 11.28
C THR A 219 -17.33 -1.65 12.30
N ASP A 220 -16.85 -1.43 13.51
CA ASP A 220 -17.57 -0.89 14.64
C ASP A 220 -17.87 0.61 14.52
N TYR A 221 -18.87 1.05 15.28
CA TYR A 221 -19.30 2.42 15.42
C TYR A 221 -19.31 2.78 16.91
N VAL A 222 -18.80 3.96 17.26
CA VAL A 222 -18.65 4.37 18.66
C VAL A 222 -19.16 5.79 18.84
N VAL A 223 -20.02 5.98 19.85
CA VAL A 223 -20.57 7.27 20.24
C VAL A 223 -19.89 7.70 21.54
N ASP A 224 -18.69 8.22 21.44
CA ASP A 224 -17.93 8.86 22.53
C ASP A 224 -17.96 10.38 22.39
N GLU A 225 -17.27 11.09 23.28
CA GLU A 225 -17.20 12.55 23.21
C GLU A 225 -16.55 13.06 21.92
N THR A 226 -15.62 12.30 21.35
CA THR A 226 -14.99 12.60 20.05
C THR A 226 -16.00 12.52 18.91
N ALA A 227 -16.85 11.50 18.91
CA ALA A 227 -17.94 11.36 17.95
C ALA A 227 -18.97 12.49 18.07
N LEU A 228 -19.36 12.83 19.30
CA LEU A 228 -20.31 13.91 19.58
C LEU A 228 -19.75 15.27 19.20
N ALA A 229 -18.47 15.54 19.46
CA ALA A 229 -17.78 16.75 19.01
C ALA A 229 -17.75 16.87 17.49
N TYR A 230 -17.51 15.75 16.78
CA TYR A 230 -17.61 15.69 15.32
C TYR A 230 -19.02 16.05 14.85
N MET A 231 -20.05 15.46 15.44
CA MET A 231 -21.46 15.68 15.08
C MET A 231 -21.85 17.16 15.29
N ARG A 232 -21.46 17.77 16.41
CA ARG A 232 -21.67 19.22 16.69
C ARG A 232 -21.00 20.10 15.64
N ARG A 233 -19.74 19.80 15.29
CA ARG A 233 -18.98 20.56 14.27
C ARG A 233 -19.66 20.49 12.88
N HIS A 234 -20.37 19.41 12.59
CA HIS A 234 -21.08 19.21 11.33
C HIS A 234 -22.56 19.57 11.41
N ASN A 235 -22.96 20.34 12.43
CA ASN A 235 -24.30 20.90 12.61
C ASN A 235 -25.42 19.84 12.71
N LEU A 236 -25.14 18.69 13.35
CA LEU A 236 -26.19 17.77 13.74
C LEU A 236 -27.09 18.44 14.77
N ALA A 237 -28.41 18.33 14.61
CA ALA A 237 -29.38 18.97 15.49
C ALA A 237 -29.20 18.51 16.95
N GLY A 238 -29.23 19.46 17.90
CA GLY A 238 -29.05 19.21 19.33
C GLY A 238 -29.90 18.06 19.87
N PRO A 239 -31.22 18.02 19.62
CA PRO A 239 -32.07 16.91 20.08
C PRO A 239 -31.65 15.52 19.58
N VAL A 240 -31.01 15.41 18.40
CA VAL A 240 -30.45 14.14 17.92
C VAL A 240 -29.18 13.79 18.69
N ILE A 241 -28.32 14.77 18.92
CA ILE A 241 -27.11 14.60 19.76
C ILE A 241 -27.50 14.16 21.15
N ASP A 242 -28.51 14.75 21.77
CA ASP A 242 -28.99 14.41 23.11
C ASP A 242 -29.51 12.97 23.18
N ARG A 243 -30.27 12.52 22.16
CA ARG A 243 -30.72 11.12 22.06
C ARG A 243 -29.56 10.14 21.98
N LEU A 244 -28.57 10.46 21.15
CA LEU A 244 -27.36 9.62 20.99
C LEU A 244 -26.51 9.63 22.26
N SER A 245 -26.37 10.78 22.89
CA SER A 245 -25.51 10.94 24.10
C SER A 245 -26.13 10.39 25.38
N SER A 246 -27.45 10.35 25.51
CA SER A 246 -28.16 9.81 26.67
C SER A 246 -28.37 8.31 26.61
N HIS A 247 -28.23 7.69 25.44
CA HIS A 247 -28.45 6.24 25.31
C HIS A 247 -27.32 5.43 25.97
N PRO A 248 -27.61 4.35 26.74
CA PRO A 248 -26.61 3.58 27.44
C PRO A 248 -25.65 2.81 26.51
N GLN A 249 -26.15 2.33 25.39
CA GLN A 249 -25.32 1.64 24.38
C GLN A 249 -24.58 2.65 23.53
N ARG A 250 -23.25 2.59 23.56
CA ARG A 250 -22.34 3.55 22.92
C ARG A 250 -21.46 2.91 21.86
N SER A 251 -21.47 1.57 21.72
CA SER A 251 -20.65 0.84 20.78
C SER A 251 -21.48 -0.18 20.02
N PHE A 252 -21.28 -0.27 18.72
CA PHE A 252 -22.02 -1.12 17.80
C PHE A 252 -21.03 -1.86 16.89
N PRO A 253 -21.13 -3.19 16.77
CA PRO A 253 -20.11 -4.01 16.12
C PRO A 253 -20.03 -3.82 14.60
N ASP A 254 -21.12 -3.38 13.98
CA ASP A 254 -21.22 -3.26 12.53
C ASP A 254 -22.29 -2.26 12.09
N ARG A 255 -22.37 -2.06 10.77
CA ARG A 255 -23.33 -1.16 10.14
C ARG A 255 -24.79 -1.55 10.39
N HIS A 256 -25.07 -2.85 10.52
CA HIS A 256 -26.45 -3.31 10.73
C HIS A 256 -26.94 -2.95 12.14
N ALA A 257 -26.13 -3.24 13.16
CA ALA A 257 -26.42 -2.85 14.54
C ALA A 257 -26.53 -1.31 14.69
N TRP A 258 -25.67 -0.56 14.00
CA TRP A 258 -25.73 0.90 13.98
C TRP A 258 -27.00 1.44 13.32
N ALA A 259 -27.39 0.90 12.16
CA ALA A 259 -28.62 1.31 11.47
C ALA A 259 -29.87 1.04 12.31
N ALA A 260 -29.97 -0.16 12.90
CA ALA A 260 -31.07 -0.52 13.80
C ALA A 260 -31.16 0.43 15.02
N HIS A 261 -30.02 0.87 15.55
CA HIS A 261 -29.98 1.85 16.64
C HIS A 261 -30.54 3.22 16.19
N LEU A 262 -30.16 3.72 15.02
CA LEU A 262 -30.69 4.98 14.49
C LEU A 262 -32.20 4.91 14.21
N GLU A 263 -32.70 3.77 13.75
CA GLU A 263 -34.12 3.51 13.57
C GLU A 263 -34.86 3.54 14.93
N ALA A 264 -34.36 2.82 15.93
CA ALA A 264 -34.93 2.79 17.28
C ALA A 264 -35.00 4.17 17.95
N LEU A 265 -34.03 5.05 17.67
CA LEU A 265 -34.02 6.42 18.13
C LEU A 265 -34.90 7.37 17.30
N GLY A 266 -35.53 6.87 16.22
CA GLY A 266 -36.31 7.70 15.29
C GLY A 266 -35.49 8.70 14.49
N VAL A 267 -34.15 8.54 14.43
CA VAL A 267 -33.26 9.43 13.67
C VAL A 267 -33.37 9.15 12.17
N ALA A 268 -33.60 7.88 11.79
CA ALA A 268 -33.73 7.46 10.40
C ALA A 268 -34.97 8.05 9.70
N ALA A 269 -35.98 8.42 10.45
CA ALA A 269 -37.24 9.01 9.92
C ALA A 269 -37.20 10.54 9.77
N LEU A 270 -36.08 11.20 10.14
CA LEU A 270 -35.98 12.66 10.07
C LEU A 270 -35.59 13.12 8.67
N GLU A 271 -36.50 13.81 7.99
CA GLU A 271 -36.27 14.45 6.68
C GLU A 271 -35.84 15.91 6.85
N VAL A 272 -34.64 16.12 7.40
CA VAL A 272 -34.09 17.46 7.65
C VAL A 272 -32.68 17.60 7.08
N MET A 273 -32.28 18.82 6.82
CA MET A 273 -30.90 19.14 6.40
C MET A 273 -30.15 19.91 7.48
N PRO A 274 -28.90 19.58 7.74
CA PRO A 274 -28.10 18.50 7.09
C PRO A 274 -28.60 17.10 7.51
N ASP A 275 -28.45 16.10 6.61
CA ASP A 275 -28.89 14.71 6.82
C ASP A 275 -28.37 14.12 8.15
N PRO A 276 -29.26 13.83 9.12
CA PRO A 276 -28.87 13.43 10.45
C PRO A 276 -28.28 12.00 10.48
N VAL A 277 -28.76 11.08 9.66
CA VAL A 277 -28.23 9.72 9.56
C VAL A 277 -26.80 9.74 9.06
N LYS A 278 -26.51 10.54 8.04
CA LYS A 278 -25.20 10.69 7.47
C LYS A 278 -24.20 11.27 8.48
N ILE A 279 -24.56 12.35 9.17
CA ILE A 279 -23.66 13.00 10.12
C ILE A 279 -23.45 12.14 11.36
N ALA A 280 -24.52 11.53 11.90
CA ALA A 280 -24.38 10.61 13.04
C ALA A 280 -23.49 9.41 12.69
N THR A 281 -23.66 8.84 11.50
CA THR A 281 -22.82 7.72 11.02
C THR A 281 -21.37 8.14 10.89
N GLN A 282 -21.08 9.29 10.26
CA GLN A 282 -19.71 9.81 10.15
C GLN A 282 -19.09 10.08 11.53
N GLY A 283 -19.86 10.65 12.45
CA GLY A 283 -19.39 10.90 13.82
C GLY A 283 -19.06 9.59 14.56
N ALA A 284 -19.93 8.58 14.49
CA ALA A 284 -19.70 7.29 15.13
C ALA A 284 -18.52 6.51 14.49
N MET A 285 -18.30 6.62 13.18
CA MET A 285 -17.10 6.11 12.50
C MET A 285 -15.85 6.85 12.99
N TRP A 286 -15.91 8.16 13.16
CA TRP A 286 -14.81 8.97 13.68
C TRP A 286 -14.47 8.58 15.12
N GLY A 287 -15.48 8.37 16.00
CA GLY A 287 -15.29 7.85 17.34
C GLY A 287 -14.56 6.50 17.35
N ALA A 288 -14.99 5.55 16.50
CA ALA A 288 -14.32 4.26 16.35
C ALA A 288 -12.85 4.40 15.89
N ILE A 289 -12.56 5.23 14.88
CA ILE A 289 -11.20 5.52 14.42
C ILE A 289 -10.31 5.99 15.59
N ARG A 290 -10.81 6.91 16.39
CA ARG A 290 -10.08 7.48 17.53
C ARG A 290 -9.93 6.48 18.69
N GLN A 291 -10.94 5.67 18.96
CA GLN A 291 -10.90 4.62 19.98
C GLN A 291 -9.87 3.53 19.64
N HIS A 292 -9.70 3.21 18.36
CA HIS A 292 -8.65 2.29 17.89
C HIS A 292 -7.24 2.91 17.87
N GLY A 293 -7.07 4.13 18.36
CA GLY A 293 -5.78 4.81 18.40
C GLY A 293 -5.26 5.28 17.04
N LEU A 294 -6.14 5.35 16.04
CA LEU A 294 -5.77 5.80 14.70
C LEU A 294 -5.89 7.33 14.60
N LEU A 295 -5.04 7.94 13.77
CA LEU A 295 -5.03 9.38 13.47
C LEU A 295 -4.91 10.28 14.72
N GLY A 296 -4.12 9.92 15.72
CA GLY A 296 -3.88 10.75 16.92
C GLY A 296 -3.78 12.25 16.61
N ASP A 297 -2.61 12.80 16.62
CA ASP A 297 -2.33 14.19 16.21
C ASP A 297 -1.96 14.29 14.71
N THR A 298 -2.26 13.26 13.94
CA THR A 298 -1.94 13.15 12.51
C THR A 298 -2.62 14.25 11.71
N VAL A 299 -1.84 14.94 10.87
CA VAL A 299 -2.35 15.94 9.92
C VAL A 299 -2.72 15.26 8.61
N VAL A 300 -3.95 15.44 8.15
CA VAL A 300 -4.41 14.99 6.83
C VAL A 300 -4.10 16.08 5.81
N VAL A 301 -3.22 15.80 4.86
CA VAL A 301 -2.83 16.72 3.78
C VAL A 301 -3.51 16.30 2.49
N SER A 302 -4.36 17.16 1.91
CA SER A 302 -5.05 16.87 0.65
C SER A 302 -5.20 18.12 -0.22
N ASP A 303 -5.82 17.95 -1.40
CA ASP A 303 -6.46 19.05 -2.09
C ASP A 303 -7.62 19.61 -1.24
N ASP A 304 -8.33 20.62 -1.71
CA ASP A 304 -9.46 21.22 -0.98
C ASP A 304 -10.78 20.42 -1.09
N ALA A 305 -10.73 19.16 -1.50
CA ALA A 305 -11.92 18.34 -1.64
C ALA A 305 -12.59 18.05 -0.27
N GLY A 306 -13.87 18.34 -0.18
CA GLY A 306 -14.60 18.36 1.09
C GLY A 306 -14.67 17.04 1.84
N GLN A 307 -14.50 15.89 1.14
CA GLN A 307 -14.48 14.57 1.77
C GLN A 307 -13.28 14.35 2.68
N PHE A 308 -12.15 14.99 2.41
CA PHE A 308 -10.91 14.84 3.18
C PHE A 308 -10.82 15.71 4.44
N ARG A 309 -11.75 16.63 4.62
CA ARG A 309 -11.78 17.53 5.80
C ARG A 309 -12.24 16.77 7.04
N VAL A 310 -11.36 15.95 7.59
CA VAL A 310 -11.55 15.20 8.84
C VAL A 310 -10.34 15.42 9.76
N GLY A 311 -10.55 15.45 11.07
CA GLY A 311 -9.48 15.69 12.05
C GLY A 311 -8.76 17.04 11.84
N THR A 312 -7.44 17.02 11.98
CA THR A 312 -6.55 18.14 11.64
C THR A 312 -6.22 18.08 10.15
N HIS A 313 -6.72 19.06 9.39
CA HIS A 313 -6.58 19.08 7.93
C HIS A 313 -5.69 20.23 7.45
N ALA A 314 -4.82 19.95 6.50
CA ALA A 314 -3.97 20.92 5.81
C ALA A 314 -4.09 20.80 4.29
N LEU A 315 -3.95 21.91 3.60
CA LEU A 315 -4.01 21.95 2.14
C LEU A 315 -2.67 21.58 1.51
N CYS A 316 -2.72 20.78 0.46
CA CYS A 316 -1.56 20.39 -0.33
C CYS A 316 -1.00 21.60 -1.11
N TRP A 317 0.27 21.92 -0.85
CA TRP A 317 0.94 23.05 -1.50
C TRP A 317 1.05 22.89 -3.03
N VAL A 318 1.21 21.68 -3.54
CA VAL A 318 1.25 21.39 -4.99
C VAL A 318 -0.05 21.80 -5.68
N HIS A 319 -1.20 21.60 -5.04
CA HIS A 319 -2.49 22.02 -5.58
C HIS A 319 -2.66 23.54 -5.54
N ALA A 320 -2.17 24.20 -4.49
CA ALA A 320 -2.13 25.66 -4.41
C ALA A 320 -1.24 26.26 -5.50
N GLU A 321 -0.07 25.70 -5.75
CA GLU A 321 0.84 26.11 -6.82
C GLU A 321 0.20 26.00 -8.21
N ARG A 322 -0.50 24.89 -8.48
CA ARG A 322 -1.25 24.69 -9.74
C ARG A 322 -2.33 25.77 -9.96
N LEU A 323 -2.98 26.23 -8.89
CA LEU A 323 -3.95 27.34 -9.00
C LEU A 323 -3.26 28.64 -9.35
N VAL A 324 -2.10 28.94 -8.75
CA VAL A 324 -1.30 30.13 -9.06
C VAL A 324 -0.81 30.10 -10.50
N HIS A 325 -0.35 28.94 -11.00
CA HIS A 325 0.08 28.79 -12.39
C HIS A 325 -1.03 29.08 -13.41
N LYS A 326 -2.29 28.83 -13.09
CA LYS A 326 -3.44 29.19 -13.96
C LYS A 326 -3.66 30.69 -14.09
N LEU A 327 -3.06 31.51 -13.21
CA LEU A 327 -3.14 32.97 -13.26
C LEU A 327 -2.04 33.59 -14.10
N LEU A 328 -1.06 32.82 -14.57
CA LEU A 328 -0.04 33.30 -15.48
C LEU A 328 -0.64 33.52 -16.87
N PRO A 329 -0.43 34.67 -17.52
CA PRO A 329 -0.92 34.90 -18.87
C PRO A 329 -0.29 33.88 -19.83
N VAL A 330 -1.12 33.32 -20.69
CA VAL A 330 -0.66 32.48 -21.81
C VAL A 330 -0.08 33.43 -22.84
N THR A 331 1.25 33.48 -22.99
CA THR A 331 1.96 34.25 -24.03
C THR A 331 1.97 33.48 -25.33
#